data_a20df81dd6d7610ce009b2c211384bd5
#
_entry.id   a20df81dd6d7610ce009b2c211384bd5
#
_cell.length_a   1.000
_cell.length_b   1.000
_cell.length_c   1.000
_cell.angle_alpha   90.00
_cell.angle_beta   90.00
_cell.angle_gamma   90.00
#
_symmetry.space_group_name_H-M   'P 1'
#
loop_
_entity.id
_entity.type
_entity.pdbx_description
1 polymer ?
#
loop_
_entity_poly.entity_id
_entity_poly.type
_entity_poly.pdbx_seq_one_letter_code
_entity_poly.pdbx_strand_id
1 'polypeptide(L)'
;MILAVVALYSLIDQYAASGKLSGFFKMRASLLPEEKTEQERNNNSQANEKEQSEETKQNNSEPQPQPQPKPQPKPEPKIPTVSPYIDKVKINRVQTANQYRPSLVTLSVKPYKGEPINISGWIIKTRKGVFAIPKGIEKYQKNMPSDNIIIKEQLSVYLIGDVSPLGLNQNFRPNKCFGYFNQNLDFYPSVYGSCPRPELEDVSYLNPYCQNFILHQSGCKMPNYSKDLKISTDSQCVSYILDYFTYNGCFKRYSQGADFLKDYWYVYLDRNFIQEYHDTVYLYDQYGLLVDQYTY
;
A
#
# COMPACT_ATOMS: atom_id res chain seq x y z
N MET A 1 31.89 -27.70 -13.24
CA MET A 1 30.56 -27.28 -13.72
C MET A 1 29.88 -26.24 -12.82
N ILE A 2 30.04 -26.31 -11.51
CA ILE A 2 29.41 -25.36 -10.55
C ILE A 2 30.01 -23.95 -10.63
N LEU A 3 31.32 -23.80 -10.87
CA LEU A 3 31.98 -22.47 -11.00
C LEU A 3 31.54 -21.68 -12.25
N ALA A 4 31.17 -22.34 -13.35
CA ALA A 4 30.67 -21.68 -14.56
C ALA A 4 29.25 -21.10 -14.39
N VAL A 5 28.42 -21.71 -13.56
CA VAL A 5 27.04 -21.24 -13.29
C VAL A 5 27.05 -19.99 -12.41
N VAL A 6 27.97 -19.93 -11.42
CA VAL A 6 28.10 -18.76 -10.54
C VAL A 6 28.61 -17.54 -11.33
N ALA A 7 29.54 -17.74 -12.28
CA ALA A 7 30.04 -16.66 -13.13
C ALA A 7 28.99 -16.11 -14.09
N LEU A 8 28.06 -16.97 -14.57
CA LEU A 8 26.93 -16.54 -15.42
C LEU A 8 25.90 -15.72 -14.64
N TYR A 9 25.62 -16.07 -13.38
CA TYR A 9 24.71 -15.30 -12.54
C TYR A 9 25.26 -13.90 -12.21
N SER A 10 26.55 -13.76 -11.93
CA SER A 10 27.16 -12.46 -11.69
C SER A 10 27.19 -11.53 -12.90
N LEU A 11 27.27 -12.10 -14.11
CA LEU A 11 27.22 -11.34 -15.38
C LEU A 11 25.79 -10.87 -15.70
N ILE A 12 24.77 -11.67 -15.36
CA ILE A 12 23.36 -11.31 -15.57
C ILE A 12 22.96 -10.15 -14.65
N ASP A 13 23.41 -10.15 -13.40
CA ASP A 13 23.13 -9.05 -12.45
C ASP A 13 23.83 -7.73 -12.86
N GLN A 14 25.03 -7.79 -13.41
CA GLN A 14 25.72 -6.60 -13.93
C GLN A 14 25.05 -6.03 -15.19
N TYR A 15 24.47 -6.87 -16.05
CA TYR A 15 23.75 -6.43 -17.25
C TYR A 15 22.35 -5.89 -16.94
N ALA A 16 21.67 -6.41 -15.91
CA ALA A 16 20.38 -5.88 -15.44
C ALA A 16 20.52 -4.45 -14.85
N ALA A 17 21.63 -4.17 -14.16
CA ALA A 17 21.93 -2.85 -13.60
C ALA A 17 22.27 -1.77 -14.64
N SER A 18 22.60 -2.14 -15.89
CA SER A 18 23.00 -1.20 -16.94
C SER A 18 21.87 -0.66 -17.83
N GLY A 19 20.61 -1.00 -17.56
CA GLY A 19 19.43 -0.45 -18.26
C GLY A 19 19.29 -0.82 -19.75
N LYS A 20 20.12 -1.73 -20.29
CA LYS A 20 20.13 -2.10 -21.72
C LYS A 20 19.20 -3.26 -22.13
N LEU A 21 18.39 -3.78 -21.19
CA LEU A 21 17.49 -4.92 -21.43
C LEU A 21 16.04 -4.56 -21.76
N SER A 22 15.71 -3.28 -21.95
CA SER A 22 14.33 -2.88 -22.25
C SER A 22 13.84 -3.24 -23.67
N GLY A 23 14.73 -3.70 -24.55
CA GLY A 23 14.41 -4.02 -25.94
C GLY A 23 13.99 -5.46 -26.23
N PHE A 24 14.32 -6.42 -25.38
CA PHE A 24 14.16 -7.86 -25.70
C PHE A 24 12.85 -8.50 -25.22
N PHE A 25 12.07 -7.87 -24.37
CA PHE A 25 10.82 -8.45 -23.83
C PHE A 25 9.55 -8.07 -24.61
N LYS A 26 9.62 -7.25 -25.67
CA LYS A 26 8.45 -6.86 -26.46
C LYS A 26 8.05 -7.85 -27.59
N MET A 27 8.73 -8.97 -27.75
CA MET A 27 8.52 -9.86 -28.91
C MET A 27 8.00 -11.28 -28.58
N ARG A 28 7.36 -11.51 -27.42
CA ARG A 28 6.87 -12.85 -27.07
C ARG A 28 5.45 -12.93 -26.49
N ALA A 29 4.59 -11.99 -26.84
CA ALA A 29 3.19 -11.97 -26.39
C ALA A 29 2.16 -12.30 -27.49
N SER A 30 2.54 -13.00 -28.57
CA SER A 30 1.63 -13.30 -29.68
C SER A 30 1.59 -14.76 -30.12
N LEU A 31 1.79 -15.72 -29.22
CA LEU A 31 1.62 -17.16 -29.53
C LEU A 31 1.07 -17.91 -28.31
N LEU A 32 -0.21 -17.72 -27.99
CA LEU A 32 -1.01 -18.67 -27.23
C LEU A 32 -2.34 -18.86 -27.99
N PRO A 33 -2.78 -20.12 -28.26
CA PRO A 33 -4.02 -20.39 -28.99
C PRO A 33 -5.24 -20.13 -28.09
N GLU A 34 -6.28 -19.55 -28.71
CA GLU A 34 -7.62 -19.40 -28.13
C GLU A 34 -8.26 -20.77 -27.94
N GLU A 35 -8.65 -21.09 -26.74
CA GLU A 35 -9.48 -22.20 -26.37
C GLU A 35 -10.95 -21.80 -26.50
N LYS A 36 -11.65 -22.37 -27.48
CA LYS A 36 -13.08 -22.20 -27.74
C LYS A 36 -13.86 -23.04 -26.74
N THR A 37 -14.68 -22.36 -25.92
CA THR A 37 -15.73 -23.01 -25.14
C THR A 37 -16.97 -23.18 -26.00
N GLU A 38 -17.33 -24.43 -26.27
CA GLU A 38 -18.59 -24.85 -26.92
C GLU A 38 -19.78 -24.68 -25.93
N GLN A 39 -20.78 -23.94 -26.39
CA GLN A 39 -22.12 -23.91 -25.78
C GLN A 39 -22.90 -25.13 -26.31
N GLU A 40 -23.30 -26.02 -25.45
CA GLU A 40 -24.39 -26.94 -25.74
C GLU A 40 -25.72 -26.41 -25.28
N ARG A 41 -26.59 -26.18 -26.26
CA ARG A 41 -28.03 -26.01 -26.18
C ARG A 41 -28.68 -27.38 -25.92
N ASN A 42 -29.61 -27.41 -25.00
CA ASN A 42 -30.71 -28.40 -25.10
C ASN A 42 -32.06 -27.81 -24.73
N ASN A 43 -32.86 -27.64 -25.77
CA ASN A 43 -34.33 -27.48 -25.73
C ASN A 43 -34.98 -28.90 -25.72
N ASN A 44 -36.00 -29.09 -24.95
CA ASN A 44 -37.29 -29.74 -25.36
C ASN A 44 -38.22 -29.80 -24.13
N SER A 45 -39.37 -29.17 -24.18
CA SER A 45 -40.65 -29.51 -24.78
C SER A 45 -41.54 -30.44 -23.96
N GLN A 46 -42.66 -29.82 -23.50
CA GLN A 46 -44.04 -30.29 -23.55
C GLN A 46 -44.40 -31.69 -22.99
N ALA A 47 -45.42 -31.84 -22.14
CA ALA A 47 -46.85 -31.79 -22.46
C ALA A 47 -47.70 -32.19 -21.26
N ASN A 48 -48.84 -31.57 -21.18
CA ASN A 48 -50.16 -31.94 -20.65
C ASN A 48 -50.37 -33.35 -20.07
N GLU A 49 -51.11 -33.39 -18.93
CA GLU A 49 -52.45 -34.02 -19.00
C GLU A 49 -53.29 -33.71 -17.73
N LYS A 50 -54.55 -33.49 -17.98
CA LYS A 50 -55.67 -33.34 -17.02
C LYS A 50 -56.07 -34.72 -16.49
N GLU A 51 -56.50 -34.81 -15.24
CA GLU A 51 -57.72 -35.57 -14.95
C GLU A 51 -58.37 -35.17 -13.64
N GLN A 52 -59.69 -35.12 -13.69
CA GLN A 52 -60.71 -34.79 -12.69
C GLN A 52 -60.99 -36.01 -11.83
N SER A 53 -61.32 -35.85 -10.55
CA SER A 53 -62.59 -36.34 -9.95
C SER A 53 -62.63 -36.10 -8.45
N GLU A 54 -63.66 -35.45 -8.05
CA GLU A 54 -64.79 -35.74 -7.10
C GLU A 54 -64.48 -35.82 -5.60
N GLU A 55 -65.09 -34.86 -4.97
CA GLU A 55 -65.86 -34.80 -3.70
C GLU A 55 -65.67 -35.91 -2.65
N THR A 56 -65.37 -35.45 -1.43
CA THR A 56 -66.07 -35.89 -0.21
C THR A 56 -66.04 -34.80 0.86
N LYS A 57 -67.22 -34.33 1.24
CA LYS A 57 -67.46 -33.43 2.36
C LYS A 57 -67.14 -34.11 3.68
N GLN A 58 -66.29 -33.53 4.50
CA GLN A 58 -66.36 -33.74 5.95
C GLN A 58 -66.12 -32.43 6.69
N ASN A 59 -67.17 -32.00 7.36
CA ASN A 59 -67.18 -30.87 8.28
C ASN A 59 -66.33 -31.18 9.51
N ASN A 60 -65.32 -30.42 9.76
CA ASN A 60 -64.68 -30.36 11.06
C ASN A 60 -64.32 -28.90 11.36
N SER A 61 -65.01 -28.35 12.32
CA SER A 61 -64.77 -26.98 12.83
C SER A 61 -63.45 -26.93 13.61
N GLU A 62 -62.47 -26.35 13.01
CA GLU A 62 -61.17 -26.07 13.65
C GLU A 62 -61.07 -24.57 14.01
N PRO A 63 -60.55 -24.21 15.17
CA PRO A 63 -60.53 -22.83 15.65
C PRO A 63 -59.68 -21.97 14.79
N GLN A 64 -60.16 -20.83 14.36
CA GLN A 64 -59.54 -19.83 13.54
C GLN A 64 -58.22 -19.33 14.21
N PRO A 65 -57.04 -19.43 13.55
CA PRO A 65 -55.80 -18.88 14.09
C PRO A 65 -55.89 -17.36 14.19
N GLN A 66 -55.52 -16.81 15.34
CA GLN A 66 -55.36 -15.37 15.53
C GLN A 66 -54.36 -14.80 14.53
N PRO A 67 -54.61 -13.61 13.93
CA PRO A 67 -53.69 -12.96 13.04
C PRO A 67 -52.38 -12.65 13.78
N GLN A 68 -51.29 -13.29 13.35
CA GLN A 68 -49.95 -12.92 13.81
C GLN A 68 -49.67 -11.47 13.46
N PRO A 69 -49.06 -10.67 14.37
CA PRO A 69 -48.64 -9.30 14.07
C PRO A 69 -47.68 -9.32 12.89
N LYS A 70 -47.99 -8.56 11.83
CA LYS A 70 -47.05 -8.36 10.69
C LYS A 70 -45.71 -7.85 11.24
N PRO A 71 -44.60 -8.44 10.81
CA PRO A 71 -43.29 -7.92 11.19
C PRO A 71 -43.18 -6.44 10.82
N GLN A 72 -42.87 -5.60 11.80
CA GLN A 72 -42.59 -4.18 11.53
C GLN A 72 -41.39 -4.08 10.57
N PRO A 73 -41.45 -3.25 9.52
CA PRO A 73 -40.33 -3.02 8.64
C PRO A 73 -39.12 -2.56 9.47
N LYS A 74 -38.03 -3.30 9.37
CA LYS A 74 -36.75 -2.89 9.96
C LYS A 74 -36.39 -1.51 9.40
N PRO A 75 -36.09 -0.50 10.24
CA PRO A 75 -35.77 0.83 9.74
C PRO A 75 -34.62 0.73 8.74
N GLU A 76 -34.85 1.21 7.53
CA GLU A 76 -33.79 1.34 6.51
C GLU A 76 -32.68 2.22 7.07
N PRO A 77 -31.38 1.84 6.90
CA PRO A 77 -30.27 2.67 7.32
C PRO A 77 -30.34 4.00 6.57
N LYS A 78 -30.59 5.08 7.29
CA LYS A 78 -30.58 6.45 6.72
C LYS A 78 -29.18 6.73 6.22
N ILE A 79 -29.01 6.84 4.91
CA ILE A 79 -27.75 7.31 4.28
C ILE A 79 -27.50 8.74 4.79
N PRO A 80 -26.37 9.02 5.43
CA PRO A 80 -26.07 10.37 5.89
C PRO A 80 -26.02 11.34 4.69
N THR A 81 -26.62 12.51 4.82
CA THR A 81 -26.59 13.55 3.77
C THR A 81 -25.32 14.39 3.78
N VAL A 82 -24.52 14.26 4.83
CA VAL A 82 -23.28 15.00 5.07
C VAL A 82 -22.21 14.02 5.52
N SER A 83 -20.98 14.15 5.00
CA SER A 83 -19.89 13.28 5.40
C SER A 83 -19.60 13.39 6.90
N PRO A 84 -19.47 12.27 7.63
CA PRO A 84 -19.08 12.26 9.04
C PRO A 84 -17.60 12.66 9.26
N TYR A 85 -16.85 12.89 8.18
CA TYR A 85 -15.42 13.22 8.19
C TYR A 85 -15.12 14.69 7.90
N ILE A 86 -16.16 15.53 7.70
CA ILE A 86 -16.01 16.99 7.63
C ILE A 86 -15.29 17.45 8.92
N ASP A 87 -14.31 18.34 8.78
CA ASP A 87 -13.41 18.84 9.84
C ASP A 87 -12.42 17.81 10.43
N LYS A 88 -12.59 16.52 10.19
CA LYS A 88 -11.63 15.48 10.58
C LYS A 88 -10.55 15.25 9.51
N VAL A 89 -10.89 15.48 8.24
CA VAL A 89 -9.95 15.36 7.12
C VAL A 89 -10.02 16.61 6.26
N LYS A 90 -8.87 17.26 6.05
CA LYS A 90 -8.76 18.52 5.30
C LYS A 90 -7.67 18.42 4.23
N ILE A 91 -7.91 19.07 3.10
CA ILE A 91 -6.88 19.31 2.09
C ILE A 91 -6.07 20.53 2.53
N ASN A 92 -4.86 20.30 3.04
CA ASN A 92 -4.01 21.38 3.54
C ASN A 92 -3.25 22.11 2.43
N ARG A 93 -2.88 21.38 1.39
CA ARG A 93 -2.02 21.91 0.33
C ARG A 93 -2.26 21.17 -0.97
N VAL A 94 -2.27 21.92 -2.08
CA VAL A 94 -2.20 21.40 -3.43
C VAL A 94 -0.96 22.00 -4.10
N GLN A 95 -0.21 21.17 -4.81
CA GLN A 95 0.99 21.54 -5.53
C GLN A 95 0.96 20.92 -6.92
N THR A 96 1.10 21.75 -7.94
CA THR A 96 1.13 21.32 -9.33
C THR A 96 2.47 20.65 -9.66
N ALA A 97 2.46 19.75 -10.66
CA ALA A 97 3.69 19.16 -11.17
C ALA A 97 4.53 20.19 -11.93
N ASN A 98 5.84 20.02 -11.91
CA ASN A 98 6.79 20.70 -12.79
C ASN A 98 7.86 19.71 -13.27
N GLN A 99 8.84 20.18 -14.03
CA GLN A 99 9.91 19.31 -14.57
C GLN A 99 10.76 18.58 -13.52
N TYR A 100 10.71 19.00 -12.24
CA TYR A 100 11.52 18.43 -11.15
C TYR A 100 10.71 17.73 -10.08
N ARG A 101 9.37 17.92 -10.07
CA ARG A 101 8.54 17.47 -8.96
C ARG A 101 7.18 17.01 -9.47
N PRO A 102 6.69 15.85 -9.00
CA PRO A 102 5.33 15.43 -9.27
C PRO A 102 4.30 16.34 -8.60
N SER A 103 3.04 16.25 -9.02
CA SER A 103 1.94 16.88 -8.30
C SER A 103 1.75 16.25 -6.92
N LEU A 104 1.32 17.07 -5.96
CA LEU A 104 1.15 16.67 -4.58
C LEU A 104 -0.11 17.29 -3.99
N VAL A 105 -0.94 16.48 -3.36
CA VAL A 105 -1.99 16.92 -2.45
C VAL A 105 -1.67 16.43 -1.04
N THR A 106 -1.65 17.32 -0.06
CA THR A 106 -1.43 16.97 1.33
C THR A 106 -2.75 17.00 2.08
N LEU A 107 -3.16 15.86 2.63
CA LEU A 107 -4.28 15.77 3.55
C LEU A 107 -3.77 15.83 4.99
N SER A 108 -4.50 16.53 5.85
CA SER A 108 -4.39 16.42 7.31
C SER A 108 -5.54 15.57 7.81
N VAL A 109 -5.24 14.51 8.52
CA VAL A 109 -6.24 13.59 9.07
C VAL A 109 -6.15 13.65 10.59
N LYS A 110 -7.28 13.96 11.24
CA LYS A 110 -7.38 14.12 12.71
C LYS A 110 -8.56 13.28 13.22
N PRO A 111 -8.35 12.00 13.53
CA PRO A 111 -9.38 11.17 14.11
C PRO A 111 -9.89 11.74 15.43
N TYR A 112 -11.19 11.72 15.65
CA TYR A 112 -11.78 12.20 16.89
C TYR A 112 -11.79 11.07 17.94
N LYS A 113 -11.27 11.33 19.14
CA LYS A 113 -11.29 10.38 20.28
C LYS A 113 -10.85 8.95 19.94
N GLY A 114 -9.91 8.80 19.01
CA GLY A 114 -9.38 7.47 18.64
C GLY A 114 -10.28 6.64 17.72
N GLU A 115 -11.37 7.20 17.16
CA GLU A 115 -12.13 6.55 16.11
C GLU A 115 -11.30 6.46 14.82
N PRO A 116 -10.93 5.26 14.35
CA PRO A 116 -10.07 5.11 13.18
C PRO A 116 -10.79 5.58 11.91
N ILE A 117 -10.07 6.26 11.02
CA ILE A 117 -10.57 6.69 9.71
C ILE A 117 -9.92 5.82 8.63
N ASN A 118 -10.72 5.04 7.90
CA ASN A 118 -10.27 4.34 6.70
C ASN A 118 -10.42 5.27 5.49
N ILE A 119 -9.29 5.63 4.87
CA ILE A 119 -9.29 6.51 3.69
C ILE A 119 -9.11 5.76 2.37
N SER A 120 -8.84 4.44 2.39
CA SER A 120 -8.77 3.65 1.16
C SER A 120 -10.11 3.59 0.46
N GLY A 121 -10.09 3.79 -0.85
CA GLY A 121 -11.30 3.86 -1.68
C GLY A 121 -11.96 5.25 -1.70
N TRP A 122 -11.50 6.23 -0.90
CA TRP A 122 -11.97 7.60 -1.03
C TRP A 122 -11.58 8.18 -2.39
N ILE A 123 -12.31 9.17 -2.85
CA ILE A 123 -12.17 9.72 -4.19
C ILE A 123 -11.60 11.13 -4.14
N ILE A 124 -10.52 11.33 -4.89
CA ILE A 124 -10.05 12.65 -5.30
C ILE A 124 -10.59 12.95 -6.70
N LYS A 125 -11.32 14.05 -6.85
CA LYS A 125 -11.83 14.52 -8.13
C LYS A 125 -11.21 15.86 -8.49
N THR A 126 -10.69 15.97 -9.71
CA THR A 126 -10.08 17.17 -10.29
C THR A 126 -10.53 17.30 -11.74
N ARG A 127 -10.11 18.35 -12.44
CA ARG A 127 -10.33 18.44 -13.90
C ARG A 127 -9.64 17.33 -14.69
N LYS A 128 -8.56 16.74 -14.17
CA LYS A 128 -7.87 15.60 -14.82
C LYS A 128 -8.58 14.26 -14.64
N GLY A 129 -9.58 14.19 -13.80
CA GLY A 129 -10.37 12.96 -13.61
C GLY A 129 -10.73 12.65 -12.18
N VAL A 130 -11.06 11.38 -11.99
CA VAL A 130 -11.45 10.79 -10.72
C VAL A 130 -10.42 9.73 -10.35
N PHE A 131 -9.91 9.78 -9.12
CA PHE A 131 -8.82 8.94 -8.63
C PHE A 131 -9.22 8.38 -7.27
N ALA A 132 -9.20 7.06 -7.13
CA ALA A 132 -9.42 6.42 -5.84
C ALA A 132 -8.12 6.39 -5.04
N ILE A 133 -8.19 6.66 -3.74
CA ILE A 133 -7.07 6.47 -2.81
C ILE A 133 -6.85 4.96 -2.66
N PRO A 134 -5.68 4.43 -3.09
CA PRO A 134 -5.42 3.00 -3.04
C PRO A 134 -5.11 2.51 -1.62
N LYS A 135 -4.96 1.20 -1.49
CA LYS A 135 -4.44 0.55 -0.28
C LYS A 135 -2.94 0.82 -0.10
N GLY A 136 -2.41 0.60 1.10
CA GLY A 136 -1.00 0.80 1.42
C GLY A 136 -0.46 -0.21 2.43
N ILE A 137 0.85 -0.13 2.72
CA ILE A 137 1.58 -1.00 3.65
C ILE A 137 2.03 -0.16 4.84
N GLU A 138 1.46 -0.39 6.01
CA GLU A 138 1.80 0.41 7.21
C GLU A 138 3.23 0.14 7.69
N LYS A 139 3.62 -1.12 7.84
CA LYS A 139 5.00 -1.52 8.16
C LYS A 139 5.63 -2.14 6.93
N TYR A 140 6.17 -1.29 6.06
CA TYR A 140 6.66 -1.72 4.76
C TYR A 140 7.72 -2.82 4.86
N GLN A 141 7.51 -3.88 4.11
CA GLN A 141 8.52 -4.89 3.74
C GLN A 141 8.29 -5.29 2.28
N LYS A 142 9.35 -5.66 1.59
CA LYS A 142 9.27 -6.11 0.20
C LYS A 142 8.33 -7.33 0.11
N ASN A 143 7.42 -7.30 -0.88
CA ASN A 143 6.42 -8.36 -1.13
C ASN A 143 5.31 -8.50 -0.08
N MET A 144 5.18 -7.56 0.86
CA MET A 144 4.00 -7.52 1.73
C MET A 144 2.76 -7.09 0.95
N PRO A 145 1.59 -7.71 1.19
CA PRO A 145 0.34 -7.26 0.60
C PRO A 145 -0.05 -5.89 1.17
N SER A 146 -0.64 -5.06 0.31
CA SER A 146 -1.25 -3.79 0.75
C SER A 146 -2.61 -4.04 1.41
N ASP A 147 -2.93 -3.26 2.44
CA ASP A 147 -4.20 -3.29 3.16
C ASP A 147 -4.79 -1.88 3.23
N ASN A 148 -5.98 -1.75 3.80
CA ASN A 148 -6.64 -0.47 3.97
C ASN A 148 -5.77 0.48 4.80
N ILE A 149 -5.71 1.74 4.37
CA ILE A 149 -5.03 2.81 5.11
C ILE A 149 -5.96 3.28 6.23
N ILE A 150 -5.71 2.78 7.42
CA ILE A 150 -6.50 3.09 8.62
C ILE A 150 -5.71 4.04 9.51
N ILE A 151 -6.23 5.24 9.70
CA ILE A 151 -5.58 6.32 10.45
C ILE A 151 -6.19 6.39 11.83
N LYS A 152 -5.38 6.14 12.87
CA LYS A 152 -5.78 6.08 14.28
C LYS A 152 -5.37 7.30 15.09
N GLU A 153 -4.42 8.07 14.58
CA GLU A 153 -3.82 9.25 15.21
C GLU A 153 -3.71 10.39 14.21
N GLN A 154 -3.45 11.60 14.69
CA GLN A 154 -3.25 12.75 13.80
C GLN A 154 -2.01 12.53 12.93
N LEU A 155 -2.19 12.58 11.61
CA LEU A 155 -1.09 12.48 10.65
C LEU A 155 -1.42 13.16 9.32
N SER A 156 -0.41 13.24 8.45
CA SER A 156 -0.55 13.72 7.08
C SER A 156 -0.59 12.58 6.08
N VAL A 157 -1.31 12.77 4.96
CA VAL A 157 -1.27 11.86 3.81
C VAL A 157 -0.81 12.64 2.59
N TYR A 158 0.28 12.21 1.97
CA TYR A 158 0.79 12.74 0.72
C TYR A 158 0.22 11.93 -0.43
N LEU A 159 -0.69 12.52 -1.20
CA LEU A 159 -1.18 11.96 -2.46
C LEU A 159 -0.28 12.49 -3.58
N ILE A 160 0.47 11.60 -4.22
CA ILE A 160 1.57 11.92 -5.12
C ILE A 160 1.20 11.48 -6.53
N GLY A 161 1.30 12.40 -7.49
CA GLY A 161 0.96 12.14 -8.88
C GLY A 161 2.12 11.55 -9.68
N ASP A 162 2.67 10.46 -9.21
CA ASP A 162 3.78 9.72 -9.80
C ASP A 162 3.69 8.24 -9.43
N VAL A 163 4.61 7.43 -9.96
CA VAL A 163 4.81 6.02 -9.59
C VAL A 163 5.72 5.95 -8.36
N SER A 164 5.40 5.05 -7.44
CA SER A 164 6.22 4.85 -6.25
C SER A 164 7.65 4.39 -6.61
N PRO A 165 8.70 4.98 -6.03
CA PRO A 165 10.08 4.50 -6.20
C PRO A 165 10.30 3.05 -5.73
N LEU A 166 9.43 2.54 -4.85
CA LEU A 166 9.46 1.15 -4.37
C LEU A 166 8.83 0.16 -5.35
N GLY A 167 8.19 0.65 -6.41
CA GLY A 167 7.49 -0.14 -7.42
C GLY A 167 6.01 0.21 -7.55
N LEU A 168 5.38 -0.32 -8.59
CA LEU A 168 3.97 -0.06 -8.90
C LEU A 168 3.06 -0.47 -7.73
N ASN A 169 2.09 0.38 -7.41
CA ASN A 169 1.12 0.18 -6.31
C ASN A 169 1.75 0.02 -4.90
N GLN A 170 3.01 0.45 -4.71
CA GLN A 170 3.65 0.42 -3.41
C GLN A 170 3.41 1.74 -2.66
N ASN A 171 2.29 1.80 -1.93
CA ASN A 171 1.97 2.90 -1.01
C ASN A 171 2.39 2.50 0.40
N PHE A 172 2.93 3.42 1.19
CA PHE A 172 3.54 3.04 2.45
C PHE A 172 3.52 4.16 3.49
N ARG A 173 3.59 3.75 4.75
CA ARG A 173 3.92 4.63 5.87
C ARG A 173 5.43 4.52 6.14
N PRO A 174 6.22 5.60 5.98
CA PRO A 174 7.65 5.56 6.27
C PRO A 174 7.91 5.22 7.74
N ASN A 175 9.09 4.66 7.99
CA ASN A 175 9.56 4.33 9.32
C ASN A 175 11.01 4.81 9.51
N LYS A 176 11.54 4.69 10.73
CA LYS A 176 12.90 5.14 11.04
C LYS A 176 13.99 4.49 10.18
N CYS A 177 13.74 3.31 9.57
CA CYS A 177 14.68 2.58 8.73
C CYS A 177 14.68 3.03 7.26
N PHE A 178 13.75 3.88 6.84
CA PHE A 178 13.61 4.28 5.43
C PHE A 178 14.83 4.98 4.84
N GLY A 179 15.71 5.53 5.68
CA GLY A 179 16.97 6.12 5.24
C GLY A 179 17.88 5.16 4.46
N TYR A 180 17.73 3.85 4.64
CA TYR A 180 18.46 2.86 3.82
C TYR A 180 18.02 2.84 2.37
N PHE A 181 16.78 3.21 2.06
CA PHE A 181 16.29 3.33 0.68
C PHE A 181 16.80 4.59 -0.01
N ASN A 182 17.04 5.69 0.72
CA ASN A 182 17.50 6.96 0.16
C ASN A 182 18.88 6.88 -0.50
N GLN A 183 19.63 5.78 -0.33
CA GLN A 183 20.88 5.58 -1.02
C GLN A 183 20.72 5.33 -2.52
N ASN A 184 19.55 4.77 -2.92
CA ASN A 184 19.30 4.30 -4.28
C ASN A 184 17.95 4.76 -4.84
N LEU A 185 17.10 5.39 -4.02
CA LEU A 185 15.75 5.80 -4.39
C LEU A 185 15.49 7.25 -3.99
N ASP A 186 14.91 8.00 -4.91
CA ASP A 186 14.50 9.38 -4.68
C ASP A 186 13.00 9.43 -4.38
N PHE A 187 12.66 9.93 -3.20
CA PHE A 187 11.27 10.13 -2.77
C PHE A 187 10.89 11.61 -2.84
N TYR A 188 9.67 11.87 -3.29
CA TYR A 188 9.10 13.21 -3.20
C TYR A 188 7.74 13.17 -2.49
N PRO A 189 7.54 14.00 -1.43
CA PRO A 189 8.56 14.74 -0.68
C PRO A 189 9.70 13.84 -0.17
N SER A 190 10.86 14.41 0.20
CA SER A 190 11.97 13.61 0.70
C SER A 190 11.61 12.84 1.98
N VAL A 191 11.91 11.55 2.03
CA VAL A 191 11.74 10.73 3.23
C VAL A 191 13.00 10.86 4.10
N TYR A 192 12.84 11.33 5.32
CA TYR A 192 13.94 11.40 6.28
C TYR A 192 13.94 10.16 7.17
N GLY A 193 14.94 9.30 6.99
CA GLY A 193 15.21 8.18 7.87
C GLY A 193 16.13 8.60 9.02
N SER A 194 15.83 8.13 10.21
CA SER A 194 16.68 8.27 11.40
C SER A 194 17.09 6.88 11.89
N CYS A 195 17.82 6.14 11.04
CA CYS A 195 18.22 4.77 11.37
C CYS A 195 19.01 4.76 12.67
N PRO A 196 18.60 3.95 13.65
CA PRO A 196 19.33 3.80 14.90
C PRO A 196 20.76 3.33 14.65
N ARG A 197 21.68 3.76 15.49
CA ARG A 197 23.06 3.26 15.47
C ARG A 197 23.21 2.13 16.47
N PRO A 198 24.17 1.22 16.26
CA PRO A 198 24.52 0.23 17.28
C PRO A 198 24.99 0.89 18.56
N GLU A 199 24.63 0.31 19.69
CA GLU A 199 25.16 0.67 21.01
C GLU A 199 26.28 -0.30 21.40
N LEU A 200 27.06 0.05 22.42
CA LEU A 200 28.19 -0.76 22.85
C LEU A 200 27.76 -2.18 23.24
N GLU A 201 26.60 -2.31 23.88
CA GLU A 201 26.00 -3.57 24.29
C GLU A 201 25.74 -4.50 23.09
N ASP A 202 25.29 -3.93 21.97
CA ASP A 202 24.99 -4.68 20.73
C ASP A 202 26.21 -5.35 20.12
N VAL A 203 27.41 -4.80 20.36
CA VAL A 203 28.68 -5.20 19.73
C VAL A 203 29.70 -5.75 20.73
N SER A 204 29.35 -5.86 22.02
CA SER A 204 30.28 -6.22 23.11
C SER A 204 30.98 -7.55 22.92
N TYR A 205 30.39 -8.49 22.18
CA TYR A 205 30.94 -9.81 21.88
C TYR A 205 31.93 -9.82 20.71
N LEU A 206 32.01 -8.73 19.95
CA LEU A 206 32.95 -8.59 18.81
C LEU A 206 34.34 -8.17 19.34
N ASN A 207 35.36 -8.35 18.51
CA ASN A 207 36.70 -7.88 18.89
C ASN A 207 36.73 -6.32 18.99
N PRO A 208 37.63 -5.74 19.80
CA PRO A 208 37.67 -4.30 20.06
C PRO A 208 37.86 -3.45 18.80
N TYR A 209 38.57 -3.94 17.78
CA TYR A 209 38.77 -3.22 16.53
C TYR A 209 37.45 -3.11 15.73
N CYS A 210 36.69 -4.21 15.66
CA CYS A 210 35.38 -4.25 15.03
C CYS A 210 34.37 -3.37 15.78
N GLN A 211 34.35 -3.44 17.14
CA GLN A 211 33.50 -2.57 17.96
C GLN A 211 33.73 -1.09 17.61
N ASN A 212 35.01 -0.68 17.65
CA ASN A 212 35.37 0.70 17.31
C ASN A 212 34.97 1.09 15.90
N PHE A 213 35.17 0.22 14.92
CA PHE A 213 34.76 0.45 13.54
C PHE A 213 33.24 0.67 13.45
N ILE A 214 32.43 -0.23 14.03
CA ILE A 214 30.97 -0.19 13.94
C ILE A 214 30.37 1.04 14.65
N LEU A 215 30.83 1.36 15.87
CA LEU A 215 30.32 2.47 16.66
C LEU A 215 30.56 3.86 16.01
N HIS A 216 31.53 3.96 15.11
CA HIS A 216 31.81 5.19 14.36
C HIS A 216 31.06 5.29 13.04
N GLN A 217 30.27 4.28 12.67
CA GLN A 217 29.52 4.34 11.42
C GLN A 217 28.28 5.23 11.53
N SER A 218 27.91 5.89 10.43
CA SER A 218 26.66 6.62 10.34
C SER A 218 25.48 5.65 10.14
N GLY A 219 24.33 5.97 10.71
CA GLY A 219 23.09 5.22 10.42
C GLY A 219 22.64 5.39 8.97
N CYS A 220 21.71 4.55 8.55
CA CYS A 220 21.10 4.55 7.22
C CYS A 220 22.09 4.32 6.03
N LYS A 221 23.28 3.83 6.30
CA LYS A 221 24.27 3.57 5.25
C LYS A 221 25.04 2.28 5.54
N MET A 222 25.25 1.47 4.51
CA MET A 222 26.12 0.30 4.60
C MET A 222 27.57 0.79 4.73
N PRO A 223 28.30 0.39 5.80
CA PRO A 223 29.73 0.72 5.94
C PRO A 223 30.56 0.15 4.82
N ASN A 224 31.53 0.93 4.33
CA ASN A 224 32.50 0.42 3.38
C ASN A 224 33.69 -0.19 4.15
N TYR A 225 33.66 -1.49 4.34
CA TYR A 225 34.68 -2.25 5.06
C TYR A 225 35.69 -2.99 4.15
N SER A 226 35.47 -3.00 2.83
CA SER A 226 36.28 -3.80 1.88
C SER A 226 37.74 -3.40 1.82
N LYS A 227 38.06 -2.12 2.14
CA LYS A 227 39.43 -1.59 2.14
C LYS A 227 40.16 -1.78 3.47
N ASP A 228 39.43 -2.20 4.52
CA ASP A 228 40.03 -2.47 5.84
C ASP A 228 40.22 -3.97 6.02
N LEU A 229 41.46 -4.44 5.90
CA LEU A 229 41.78 -5.87 6.01
C LEU A 229 41.41 -6.47 7.36
N LYS A 230 41.54 -5.71 8.46
CA LYS A 230 41.18 -6.20 9.80
C LYS A 230 39.69 -6.44 9.96
N ILE A 231 38.86 -5.67 9.26
CA ILE A 231 37.42 -5.85 9.24
C ILE A 231 37.02 -6.90 8.19
N SER A 232 37.52 -6.80 6.96
CA SER A 232 37.10 -7.66 5.84
C SER A 232 37.50 -9.14 6.03
N THR A 233 38.53 -9.43 6.83
CA THR A 233 38.91 -10.82 7.18
C THR A 233 38.25 -11.34 8.47
N ASP A 234 37.59 -10.48 9.24
CA ASP A 234 36.84 -10.87 10.43
C ASP A 234 35.41 -11.25 10.06
N SER A 235 35.14 -12.53 9.96
CA SER A 235 33.83 -13.06 9.55
C SER A 235 32.69 -12.66 10.50
N GLN A 236 32.96 -12.54 11.81
CA GLN A 236 31.94 -12.11 12.78
C GLN A 236 31.59 -10.64 12.60
N CYS A 237 32.60 -9.80 12.40
CA CYS A 237 32.44 -8.39 12.12
C CYS A 237 31.65 -8.14 10.83
N VAL A 238 32.04 -8.79 9.75
CA VAL A 238 31.36 -8.71 8.45
C VAL A 238 29.91 -9.17 8.55
N SER A 239 29.67 -10.31 9.23
CA SER A 239 28.32 -10.82 9.43
C SER A 239 27.43 -9.83 10.19
N TYR A 240 27.94 -9.19 11.23
CA TYR A 240 27.23 -8.15 11.97
C TYR A 240 26.90 -6.94 11.06
N ILE A 241 27.89 -6.46 10.30
CA ILE A 241 27.71 -5.32 9.40
C ILE A 241 26.61 -5.61 8.37
N LEU A 242 26.62 -6.77 7.73
CA LEU A 242 25.66 -7.18 6.72
C LEU A 242 24.27 -7.41 7.29
N ASP A 243 24.14 -7.87 8.55
CA ASP A 243 22.84 -8.01 9.21
C ASP A 243 22.31 -6.66 9.73
N TYR A 244 23.16 -5.83 10.34
CA TYR A 244 22.73 -4.61 11.03
C TYR A 244 22.43 -3.46 10.08
N PHE A 245 23.39 -3.12 9.18
CA PHE A 245 23.33 -1.89 8.37
C PHE A 245 22.51 -2.06 7.09
N THR A 246 21.34 -2.70 7.21
CA THR A 246 20.38 -2.91 6.15
C THR A 246 18.98 -2.48 6.60
N TYR A 247 18.09 -2.24 5.63
CA TYR A 247 16.68 -2.00 5.94
C TYR A 247 16.07 -3.16 6.75
N ASN A 248 16.29 -4.40 6.31
CA ASN A 248 15.75 -5.58 6.97
C ASN A 248 16.31 -5.77 8.38
N GLY A 249 17.60 -5.53 8.58
CA GLY A 249 18.22 -5.61 9.90
C GLY A 249 17.68 -4.56 10.87
N CYS A 250 17.54 -3.32 10.39
CA CYS A 250 16.89 -2.25 11.13
C CYS A 250 15.42 -2.58 11.43
N PHE A 251 14.65 -3.04 10.45
CA PHE A 251 13.26 -3.42 10.64
C PHE A 251 13.10 -4.53 11.70
N LYS A 252 13.89 -5.59 11.60
CA LYS A 252 13.86 -6.72 12.55
C LYS A 252 14.05 -6.27 14.00
N ARG A 253 14.96 -5.31 14.23
CA ARG A 253 15.29 -4.83 15.59
C ARG A 253 14.29 -3.82 16.13
N TYR A 254 13.77 -2.92 15.29
CA TYR A 254 13.05 -1.73 15.76
C TYR A 254 11.57 -1.68 15.40
N SER A 255 11.03 -2.60 14.61
CA SER A 255 9.64 -2.55 14.12
C SER A 255 8.57 -2.64 15.20
N GLN A 256 8.91 -3.04 16.42
CA GLN A 256 8.00 -3.10 17.56
C GLN A 256 8.02 -1.82 18.41
N GLY A 257 8.96 -0.90 18.17
CA GLY A 257 9.04 0.37 18.88
C GLY A 257 7.85 1.28 18.60
N ALA A 258 7.37 1.99 19.63
CA ALA A 258 6.25 2.93 19.49
C ALA A 258 6.58 4.11 18.54
N ASP A 259 7.85 4.48 18.45
CA ASP A 259 8.39 5.55 17.61
C ASP A 259 8.87 5.05 16.22
N PHE A 260 8.50 3.83 15.83
CA PHE A 260 8.99 3.21 14.61
C PHE A 260 8.44 3.89 13.35
N LEU A 261 7.14 4.18 13.32
CA LEU A 261 6.44 4.76 12.18
C LEU A 261 6.48 6.28 12.21
N LYS A 262 6.49 6.93 11.04
CA LYS A 262 6.39 8.38 10.89
C LYS A 262 4.92 8.82 10.85
N ASP A 263 4.68 10.12 11.09
CA ASP A 263 3.33 10.70 11.16
C ASP A 263 2.80 11.12 9.79
N TYR A 264 3.17 10.37 8.73
CA TYR A 264 2.70 10.63 7.39
C TYR A 264 2.73 9.38 6.52
N TRP A 265 1.81 9.35 5.54
CA TRP A 265 1.72 8.32 4.51
C TRP A 265 2.16 8.87 3.15
N TYR A 266 2.76 8.00 2.33
CA TYR A 266 3.02 8.21 0.90
C TYR A 266 2.06 7.34 0.10
N VAL A 267 1.21 7.99 -0.69
CA VAL A 267 0.18 7.35 -1.53
C VAL A 267 0.37 7.84 -2.95
N TYR A 268 0.74 6.94 -3.84
CA TYR A 268 1.02 7.21 -5.23
C TYR A 268 -0.21 6.90 -6.08
N LEU A 269 -0.57 7.82 -6.98
CA LEU A 269 -1.71 7.69 -7.89
C LEU A 269 -1.26 7.37 -9.32
N ASP A 270 -0.01 6.92 -9.49
CA ASP A 270 0.65 6.44 -10.71
C ASP A 270 0.68 7.43 -11.89
N ARG A 271 0.10 8.62 -11.75
CA ARG A 271 0.10 9.68 -12.76
C ARG A 271 -0.26 11.03 -12.19
N ASN A 272 0.16 12.09 -12.89
CA ASN A 272 -0.23 13.45 -12.52
C ASN A 272 -1.75 13.64 -12.58
N PHE A 273 -2.34 14.01 -11.45
CA PHE A 273 -3.77 14.18 -11.25
C PHE A 273 -4.20 15.63 -10.98
N ILE A 274 -3.24 16.57 -10.92
CA ILE A 274 -3.49 18.00 -10.66
C ILE A 274 -3.28 18.80 -11.93
N GLN A 275 -4.24 19.66 -12.25
CA GLN A 275 -4.15 20.63 -13.36
C GLN A 275 -3.10 21.70 -13.04
N GLU A 276 -2.46 22.28 -14.06
CA GLU A 276 -1.42 23.30 -13.88
C GLU A 276 -1.99 24.66 -13.43
N TYR A 277 -3.18 24.99 -13.92
CA TYR A 277 -3.82 26.29 -13.68
C TYR A 277 -5.18 26.09 -13.03
N HIS A 278 -5.53 26.99 -12.12
CA HIS A 278 -6.81 27.11 -11.43
C HIS A 278 -7.75 25.91 -11.51
N ASP A 279 -7.75 25.12 -10.47
CA ASP A 279 -8.67 24.00 -10.36
C ASP A 279 -9.21 23.91 -8.93
N THR A 280 -10.25 23.12 -8.74
CA THR A 280 -10.75 22.73 -7.44
C THR A 280 -10.56 21.24 -7.28
N VAL A 281 -9.84 20.86 -6.23
CA VAL A 281 -9.69 19.48 -5.79
C VAL A 281 -10.82 19.19 -4.82
N TYR A 282 -11.61 18.15 -5.11
CA TYR A 282 -12.68 17.66 -4.25
C TYR A 282 -12.27 16.33 -3.64
N LEU A 283 -12.50 16.17 -2.33
CA LEU A 283 -12.31 14.93 -1.60
C LEU A 283 -13.67 14.37 -1.19
N TYR A 284 -13.96 13.14 -1.61
CA TYR A 284 -15.18 12.42 -1.24
C TYR A 284 -14.83 11.17 -0.43
N ASP A 285 -15.67 10.85 0.55
CA ASP A 285 -15.55 9.64 1.34
C ASP A 285 -16.04 8.37 0.60
N GLN A 286 -16.03 7.23 1.29
CA GLN A 286 -16.49 5.94 0.74
C GLN A 286 -17.98 5.91 0.40
N TYR A 287 -18.78 6.84 0.88
CA TYR A 287 -20.20 6.97 0.55
C TYR A 287 -20.46 7.96 -0.59
N GLY A 288 -19.41 8.54 -1.16
CA GLY A 288 -19.51 9.58 -2.18
C GLY A 288 -19.93 10.95 -1.65
N LEU A 289 -19.82 11.18 -0.33
CA LEU A 289 -20.15 12.44 0.30
C LEU A 289 -18.93 13.35 0.34
N LEU A 290 -19.13 14.64 0.06
CA LEU A 290 -18.04 15.64 0.07
C LEU A 290 -17.48 15.80 1.49
N VAL A 291 -16.19 15.59 1.63
CA VAL A 291 -15.43 15.78 2.89
C VAL A 291 -14.80 17.15 2.94
N ASP A 292 -14.10 17.54 1.86
CA ASP A 292 -13.41 18.82 1.75
C ASP A 292 -13.19 19.21 0.29
N GLN A 293 -12.90 20.50 0.05
CA GLN A 293 -12.51 20.99 -1.25
C GLN A 293 -11.45 22.09 -1.12
N TYR A 294 -10.59 22.19 -2.12
CA TYR A 294 -9.49 23.16 -2.16
C TYR A 294 -9.37 23.75 -3.55
N THR A 295 -9.48 25.08 -3.65
CA THR A 295 -9.29 25.82 -4.92
C THR A 295 -7.94 26.52 -4.89
N TYR A 296 -7.16 26.45 -5.97
CA TYR A 296 -5.82 27.05 -6.10
C TYR A 296 -5.63 27.77 -7.44
#